data_d0c98ac6e852172db1eebedd79086fe6
#
_entry.id   d0c98ac6e852172db1eebedd79086fe6
#
_cell.length_a   1.000
_cell.length_b   1.000
_cell.length_c   1.000
_cell.angle_alpha   90.00
_cell.angle_beta   90.00
_cell.angle_gamma   90.00
#
_symmetry.space_group_name_H-M   'P 1'
#
loop_
_entity.id
_entity.type
_entity.pdbx_description
1 polymer ?
#
loop_
_entity_poly.entity_id
_entity_poly.type
_entity_poly.pdbx_seq_one_letter_code
_entity_poly.pdbx_strand_id
1 'polypeptide(L)'
;MGHTPYGYRIENGAAVIDEAEAECVRRIFDNYISGMSLREAAKAAGHPLVHSTVKRMLTKKYYYGDDFYPAIIDISTFHTANSELKRRADNKNQTGKTRRKSPEPETEFTLSAPQTQYDDPYEQAQYLYSLIESKVVKWQK
;
A
#
# COMPACT_ATOMS: atom_id res chain seq x y z
N MET A 1 16.97 -18.76 -0.99
CA MET A 1 16.17 -19.82 -0.37
C MET A 1 14.70 -19.53 -0.55
N GLY A 2 13.94 -20.45 -1.13
CA GLY A 2 12.49 -20.31 -1.24
C GLY A 2 11.85 -20.43 0.13
N HIS A 3 11.02 -19.46 0.51
CA HIS A 3 10.26 -19.53 1.74
C HIS A 3 9.01 -20.38 1.49
N THR A 4 8.77 -21.41 2.32
CA THR A 4 7.54 -22.23 2.25
C THR A 4 6.32 -21.34 2.47
N PRO A 5 5.31 -21.36 1.59
CA PRO A 5 4.10 -20.57 1.79
C PRO A 5 3.34 -21.01 3.06
N TYR A 6 2.68 -20.06 3.73
CA TYR A 6 1.83 -20.34 4.88
C TYR A 6 0.69 -21.28 4.49
N GLY A 7 0.43 -22.28 5.31
CA GLY A 7 -0.50 -23.38 5.02
C GLY A 7 0.17 -24.67 4.52
N TYR A 8 1.47 -24.61 4.28
CA TYR A 8 2.24 -25.76 3.78
C TYR A 8 3.50 -25.99 4.59
N ARG A 9 3.92 -27.25 4.64
CA ARG A 9 5.23 -27.68 5.12
C ARG A 9 5.86 -28.58 4.07
N ILE A 10 7.18 -28.69 4.09
CA ILE A 10 7.91 -29.57 3.17
C ILE A 10 8.31 -30.82 3.94
N GLU A 11 7.85 -31.98 3.46
CA GLU A 11 8.23 -33.29 3.97
C GLU A 11 8.80 -34.15 2.84
N ASN A 12 9.97 -34.69 3.04
CA ASN A 12 10.65 -35.56 2.06
C ASN A 12 10.74 -34.97 0.63
N GLY A 13 10.88 -33.64 0.52
CA GLY A 13 10.95 -32.94 -0.76
C GLY A 13 9.60 -32.67 -1.45
N ALA A 14 8.48 -33.00 -0.82
CA ALA A 14 7.13 -32.73 -1.29
C ALA A 14 6.43 -31.71 -0.40
N ALA A 15 5.56 -30.88 -1.00
CA ALA A 15 4.70 -29.99 -0.24
C ALA A 15 3.52 -30.75 0.36
N VAL A 16 3.32 -30.62 1.66
CA VAL A 16 2.21 -31.21 2.40
C VAL A 16 1.43 -30.09 3.06
N ILE A 17 0.11 -30.23 3.14
CA ILE A 17 -0.76 -29.27 3.83
C ILE A 17 -0.49 -29.34 5.32
N ASP A 18 -0.24 -28.21 5.96
CA ASP A 18 -0.33 -28.06 7.40
C ASP A 18 -1.77 -27.69 7.75
N GLU A 19 -2.52 -28.63 8.30
CA GLU A 19 -3.97 -28.46 8.46
C GLU A 19 -4.34 -27.30 9.39
N ALA A 20 -3.55 -27.02 10.42
CA ALA A 20 -3.79 -25.90 11.32
C ALA A 20 -3.64 -24.55 10.62
N GLU A 21 -2.58 -24.40 9.80
CA GLU A 21 -2.36 -23.22 9.00
C GLU A 21 -3.34 -23.13 7.81
N ALA A 22 -3.64 -24.25 7.17
CA ALA A 22 -4.59 -24.33 6.05
C ALA A 22 -5.99 -23.91 6.45
N GLU A 23 -6.45 -24.28 7.63
CA GLU A 23 -7.73 -23.82 8.17
C GLU A 23 -7.75 -22.29 8.32
N CYS A 24 -6.65 -21.72 8.78
CA CYS A 24 -6.50 -20.26 8.84
C CYS A 24 -6.59 -19.62 7.46
N VAL A 25 -5.94 -20.21 6.44
CA VAL A 25 -6.02 -19.76 5.05
C VAL A 25 -7.46 -19.79 4.56
N ARG A 26 -8.18 -20.90 4.72
CA ARG A 26 -9.60 -21.03 4.34
C ARG A 26 -10.45 -19.91 4.95
N ARG A 27 -10.32 -19.70 6.27
CA ARG A 27 -11.03 -18.61 6.98
C ARG A 27 -10.68 -17.21 6.47
N ILE A 28 -9.44 -16.96 6.09
CA ILE A 28 -9.06 -15.67 5.50
C ILE A 28 -9.82 -15.42 4.19
N PHE A 29 -9.90 -16.43 3.32
CA PHE A 29 -10.65 -16.32 2.07
C PHE A 29 -12.15 -16.11 2.32
N ASP A 30 -12.77 -16.89 3.18
CA ASP A 30 -14.20 -16.80 3.51
C ASP A 30 -14.55 -15.45 4.15
N ASN A 31 -13.77 -15.00 5.11
CA ASN A 31 -13.94 -13.69 5.76
C ASN A 31 -13.83 -12.55 4.78
N TYR A 32 -12.87 -12.63 3.83
CA TYR A 32 -12.71 -11.61 2.82
C TYR A 32 -13.89 -11.57 1.83
N ILE A 33 -14.35 -12.73 1.38
CA ILE A 33 -15.53 -12.86 0.48
C ILE A 33 -16.79 -12.37 1.19
N SER A 34 -16.95 -12.62 2.50
CA SER A 34 -18.08 -12.13 3.29
C SER A 34 -18.13 -10.59 3.47
N GLY A 35 -17.10 -9.88 3.05
CA GLY A 35 -17.09 -8.42 3.04
C GLY A 35 -16.06 -7.76 3.96
N MET A 36 -15.33 -8.50 4.76
CA MET A 36 -14.31 -7.96 5.66
C MET A 36 -13.16 -7.30 4.88
N SER A 37 -12.47 -6.36 5.51
CA SER A 37 -11.22 -5.83 4.98
C SER A 37 -10.11 -6.88 5.04
N LEU A 38 -9.05 -6.73 4.24
CA LEU A 38 -7.91 -7.67 4.23
C LEU A 38 -7.30 -7.89 5.62
N ARG A 39 -7.16 -6.83 6.43
CA ARG A 39 -6.62 -6.93 7.80
C ARG A 39 -7.58 -7.60 8.77
N GLU A 40 -8.85 -7.27 8.69
CA GLU A 40 -9.88 -7.84 9.55
C GLU A 40 -10.09 -9.32 9.26
N ALA A 41 -10.09 -9.72 7.98
CA ALA A 41 -10.19 -11.11 7.57
C ALA A 41 -9.07 -11.98 8.18
N ALA A 42 -7.83 -11.49 8.13
CA ALA A 42 -6.69 -12.17 8.74
C ALA A 42 -6.75 -12.19 10.27
N LYS A 43 -7.14 -11.07 10.90
CA LYS A 43 -7.29 -10.98 12.35
C LYS A 43 -8.38 -11.91 12.87
N ALA A 44 -9.53 -11.97 12.20
CA ALA A 44 -10.65 -12.86 12.55
C ALA A 44 -10.32 -14.35 12.34
N ALA A 45 -9.43 -14.65 11.38
CA ALA A 45 -8.92 -16.00 11.19
C ALA A 45 -7.89 -16.45 12.25
N GLY A 46 -7.50 -15.57 13.17
CA GLY A 46 -6.53 -15.86 14.22
C GLY A 46 -5.07 -15.63 13.83
N HIS A 47 -4.79 -15.13 12.61
CA HIS A 47 -3.45 -14.84 12.14
C HIS A 47 -3.35 -13.40 11.62
N PRO A 48 -3.08 -12.41 12.50
CA PRO A 48 -3.03 -11.01 12.11
C PRO A 48 -1.89 -10.73 11.13
N LEU A 49 -2.24 -10.39 9.91
CA LEU A 49 -1.30 -10.06 8.83
C LEU A 49 -1.51 -8.64 8.33
N VAL A 50 -0.46 -8.06 7.75
CA VAL A 50 -0.57 -6.78 7.04
C VAL A 50 -1.33 -6.96 5.71
N HIS A 51 -2.06 -5.93 5.28
CA HIS A 51 -2.93 -6.00 4.10
C HIS A 51 -2.23 -6.46 2.82
N SER A 52 -0.94 -6.09 2.63
CA SER A 52 -0.16 -6.49 1.46
C SER A 52 0.14 -7.99 1.43
N THR A 53 0.38 -8.59 2.59
CA THR A 53 0.61 -10.04 2.71
C THR A 53 -0.68 -10.80 2.43
N VAL A 54 -1.82 -10.37 3.01
CA VAL A 54 -3.13 -10.99 2.74
C VAL A 54 -3.50 -10.85 1.26
N LYS A 55 -3.32 -9.68 0.66
CA LYS A 55 -3.57 -9.48 -0.77
C LYS A 55 -2.73 -10.44 -1.62
N ARG A 56 -1.45 -10.58 -1.30
CA ARG A 56 -0.55 -11.51 -1.99
C ARG A 56 -1.00 -12.96 -1.82
N MET A 57 -1.46 -13.35 -0.63
CA MET A 57 -2.03 -14.68 -0.36
C MET A 57 -3.24 -14.96 -1.24
N LEU A 58 -4.21 -14.04 -1.31
CA LEU A 58 -5.41 -14.17 -2.14
C LEU A 58 -5.15 -14.27 -3.65
N THR A 59 -3.99 -13.85 -4.12
CA THR A 59 -3.62 -13.85 -5.56
C THR A 59 -2.71 -14.99 -5.98
N LYS A 60 -2.19 -15.77 -5.03
CA LYS A 60 -1.25 -16.85 -5.33
C LYS A 60 -1.97 -18.13 -5.73
N LYS A 61 -1.62 -18.63 -6.93
CA LYS A 61 -2.29 -19.77 -7.56
C LYS A 61 -2.11 -21.09 -6.81
N TYR A 62 -0.99 -21.28 -6.14
CA TYR A 62 -0.74 -22.52 -5.41
C TYR A 62 -1.76 -22.85 -4.32
N TYR A 63 -2.57 -21.88 -3.84
CA TYR A 63 -3.61 -22.17 -2.84
C TYR A 63 -4.81 -22.95 -3.39
N TYR A 64 -5.10 -22.89 -4.71
CA TYR A 64 -6.06 -23.79 -5.34
C TYR A 64 -5.42 -25.03 -5.98
N GLY A 65 -4.12 -25.20 -5.76
CA GLY A 65 -3.32 -26.34 -6.24
C GLY A 65 -2.54 -26.03 -7.49
N ASP A 66 -1.30 -26.53 -7.51
CA ASP A 66 -0.42 -26.60 -8.68
C ASP A 66 0.33 -27.92 -8.68
N ASP A 67 1.29 -28.10 -9.58
CA ASP A 67 2.05 -29.36 -9.74
C ASP A 67 2.84 -29.75 -8.49
N PHE A 68 3.12 -28.81 -7.59
CA PHE A 68 3.91 -29.04 -6.38
C PHE A 68 3.11 -28.87 -5.09
N TYR A 69 2.18 -27.91 -5.04
CA TYR A 69 1.38 -27.59 -3.84
C TYR A 69 -0.03 -28.18 -3.97
N PRO A 70 -0.48 -29.02 -3.04
CA PRO A 70 -1.85 -29.51 -3.02
C PRO A 70 -2.84 -28.38 -2.72
N ALA A 71 -4.07 -28.47 -3.21
CA ALA A 71 -5.09 -27.46 -3.06
C ALA A 71 -5.56 -27.34 -1.58
N ILE A 72 -5.50 -26.12 -1.04
CA ILE A 72 -6.09 -25.78 0.28
C ILE A 72 -7.50 -25.26 0.12
N ILE A 73 -7.77 -24.52 -0.97
CA ILE A 73 -9.09 -23.92 -1.29
C ILE A 73 -9.57 -24.35 -2.65
N ASP A 74 -10.87 -24.22 -2.89
CA ASP A 74 -11.47 -24.48 -4.20
C ASP A 74 -11.14 -23.37 -5.19
N ILE A 75 -11.05 -23.73 -6.46
CA ILE A 75 -10.84 -22.79 -7.57
C ILE A 75 -11.95 -21.72 -7.64
N SER A 76 -13.19 -22.09 -7.30
CA SER A 76 -14.34 -21.17 -7.25
C SER A 76 -14.16 -20.09 -6.18
N THR A 77 -13.76 -20.49 -4.97
CA THR A 77 -13.43 -19.59 -3.86
C THR A 77 -12.29 -18.64 -4.22
N PHE A 78 -11.24 -19.17 -4.85
CA PHE A 78 -10.13 -18.35 -5.34
C PHE A 78 -10.58 -17.29 -6.35
N HIS A 79 -11.39 -17.67 -7.36
CA HIS A 79 -11.90 -16.72 -8.35
C HIS A 79 -12.85 -15.68 -7.75
N THR A 80 -13.70 -16.08 -6.81
CA THR A 80 -14.59 -15.15 -6.10
C THR A 80 -13.79 -14.10 -5.32
N ALA A 81 -12.76 -14.52 -4.56
CA ALA A 81 -11.90 -13.61 -3.83
C ALA A 81 -11.16 -12.63 -4.75
N ASN A 82 -10.65 -13.10 -5.89
CA ASN A 82 -9.97 -12.25 -6.86
C ASN A 82 -10.92 -11.27 -7.57
N SER A 83 -12.13 -11.69 -7.89
CA SER A 83 -13.18 -10.82 -8.44
C SER A 83 -13.54 -9.71 -7.46
N GLU A 84 -13.64 -10.03 -6.17
CA GLU A 84 -13.90 -9.06 -5.12
C GLU A 84 -12.71 -8.09 -4.94
N LEU A 85 -11.47 -8.56 -5.02
CA LEU A 85 -10.28 -7.70 -5.02
C LEU A 85 -10.32 -6.69 -6.16
N LYS A 86 -10.65 -7.15 -7.37
CA LYS A 86 -10.77 -6.29 -8.55
C LYS A 86 -11.90 -5.27 -8.38
N ARG A 87 -13.10 -5.73 -7.97
CA ARG A 87 -14.26 -4.86 -7.74
C ARG A 87 -13.97 -3.74 -6.75
N ARG A 88 -13.32 -4.06 -5.62
CA ARG A 88 -12.94 -3.05 -4.60
C ARG A 88 -11.87 -2.09 -5.10
N ALA A 89 -10.92 -2.57 -5.92
CA ALA A 89 -9.90 -1.72 -6.53
C ALA A 89 -10.52 -0.72 -7.52
N ASP A 90 -11.45 -1.19 -8.37
CA ASP A 90 -12.14 -0.36 -9.36
C ASP A 90 -13.02 0.69 -8.69
N ASN A 91 -13.78 0.34 -7.66
CA ASN A 91 -14.57 1.29 -6.88
C ASN A 91 -13.70 2.38 -6.24
N LYS A 92 -12.52 2.01 -5.73
CA LYS A 92 -11.58 2.97 -5.14
C LYS A 92 -11.01 3.94 -6.19
N ASN A 93 -10.84 3.49 -7.42
CA ASN A 93 -10.39 4.32 -8.53
C ASN A 93 -11.49 5.26 -9.03
N GLN A 94 -12.76 4.81 -9.01
CA GLN A 94 -13.92 5.61 -9.43
C GLN A 94 -14.32 6.69 -8.42
N THR A 95 -14.10 6.48 -7.12
CA THR A 95 -14.25 7.53 -6.11
C THR A 95 -13.10 8.53 -6.21
N GLY A 96 -13.00 9.15 -7.38
CA GLY A 96 -11.97 10.09 -7.78
C GLY A 96 -11.32 10.83 -6.63
N LYS A 97 -10.20 10.30 -6.15
CA LYS A 97 -9.21 11.15 -5.52
C LYS A 97 -8.74 12.07 -6.62
N THR A 98 -9.39 13.21 -6.76
CA THR A 98 -8.76 14.37 -7.38
C THR A 98 -7.38 14.42 -6.75
N ARG A 99 -6.40 14.01 -7.53
CA ARG A 99 -4.99 14.15 -7.15
C ARG A 99 -4.87 15.62 -6.79
N ARG A 100 -4.73 15.93 -5.49
CA ARG A 100 -4.51 17.31 -5.08
C ARG A 100 -3.35 17.76 -5.93
N LYS A 101 -3.61 18.67 -6.86
CA LYS A 101 -2.57 19.31 -7.65
C LYS A 101 -1.60 19.85 -6.60
N SER A 102 -0.37 19.36 -6.62
CA SER A 102 0.66 19.95 -5.80
C SER A 102 0.67 21.45 -6.13
N PRO A 103 0.60 22.34 -5.16
CA PRO A 103 0.69 23.76 -5.47
C PRO A 103 1.96 23.96 -6.30
N GLU A 104 1.80 24.62 -7.43
CA GLU A 104 2.96 25.01 -8.23
C GLU A 104 3.88 25.85 -7.32
N PRO A 105 5.17 25.51 -7.24
CA PRO A 105 6.10 26.32 -6.46
C PRO A 105 6.12 27.73 -7.02
N GLU A 106 6.05 28.71 -6.15
CA GLU A 106 6.17 30.10 -6.56
C GLU A 106 7.56 30.33 -7.16
N THR A 107 7.62 30.81 -8.37
CA THR A 107 8.86 31.09 -9.10
C THR A 107 9.11 32.57 -9.26
N GLU A 108 8.16 33.41 -8.87
CA GLU A 108 8.29 34.86 -8.93
C GLU A 108 8.63 35.43 -7.55
N PHE A 109 9.81 36.03 -7.47
CA PHE A 109 10.31 36.72 -6.28
C PHE A 109 10.65 38.15 -6.62
N THR A 110 10.45 39.05 -5.68
CA THR A 110 10.94 40.44 -5.75
C THR A 110 12.08 40.61 -4.77
N LEU A 111 13.09 41.31 -5.18
CA LEU A 111 14.23 41.69 -4.34
C LEU A 111 14.18 43.17 -4.09
N SER A 112 14.04 43.59 -2.83
CA SER A 112 14.15 45.00 -2.45
C SER A 112 15.60 45.47 -2.57
N ALA A 113 15.80 46.73 -2.95
CA ALA A 113 17.17 47.27 -3.09
C ALA A 113 17.88 47.28 -1.71
N PRO A 114 19.12 46.79 -1.62
CA PRO A 114 19.86 46.78 -0.38
C PRO A 114 20.20 48.20 0.07
N GLN A 115 19.89 48.54 1.31
CA GLN A 115 20.17 49.87 1.89
C GLN A 115 21.37 49.84 2.83
N THR A 116 21.81 48.67 3.27
CA THR A 116 22.89 48.49 4.23
C THR A 116 23.93 47.52 3.68
N GLN A 117 25.20 47.82 3.90
CA GLN A 117 26.31 46.96 3.56
C GLN A 117 27.02 46.56 4.84
N TYR A 118 27.25 45.28 5.03
CA TYR A 118 27.94 44.68 6.16
C TYR A 118 29.33 44.24 5.76
N ASP A 119 30.29 44.38 6.65
CA ASP A 119 31.70 43.97 6.40
C ASP A 119 31.88 42.46 6.46
N ASP A 120 31.05 41.78 7.28
CA ASP A 120 31.02 40.33 7.38
C ASP A 120 30.22 39.72 6.21
N PRO A 121 30.83 38.83 5.40
CA PRO A 121 30.15 38.16 4.29
C PRO A 121 28.90 37.37 4.71
N TYR A 122 28.88 36.78 5.89
CA TYR A 122 27.73 36.01 6.39
C TYR A 122 26.58 36.92 6.78
N GLU A 123 26.84 38.00 7.48
CA GLU A 123 25.83 39.00 7.84
C GLU A 123 25.27 39.67 6.55
N GLN A 124 26.12 39.99 5.58
CA GLN A 124 25.70 40.50 4.31
C GLN A 124 24.80 39.53 3.54
N ALA A 125 25.13 38.24 3.53
CA ALA A 125 24.30 37.19 2.91
C ALA A 125 22.93 37.05 3.59
N GLN A 126 22.88 37.00 4.92
CA GLN A 126 21.63 36.93 5.67
C GLN A 126 20.75 38.15 5.39
N TYR A 127 21.33 39.34 5.34
CA TYR A 127 20.62 40.58 5.02
C TYR A 127 20.02 40.49 3.62
N LEU A 128 20.80 40.10 2.60
CA LEU A 128 20.33 39.99 1.23
C LEU A 128 19.20 38.93 1.09
N TYR A 129 19.32 37.82 1.78
CA TYR A 129 18.24 36.80 1.81
C TYR A 129 16.95 37.34 2.46
N SER A 130 17.06 38.19 3.48
CA SER A 130 15.89 38.79 4.13
C SER A 130 15.12 39.77 3.24
N LEU A 131 15.76 40.30 2.17
CA LEU A 131 15.15 41.19 1.22
C LEU A 131 14.36 40.49 0.10
N ILE A 132 14.44 39.13 0.05
CA ILE A 132 13.70 38.35 -0.94
C ILE A 132 12.26 38.18 -0.46
N GLU A 133 11.32 38.68 -1.23
CA GLU A 133 9.89 38.51 -0.97
C GLU A 133 9.24 37.69 -2.08
N SER A 134 8.49 36.66 -1.69
CA SER A 134 7.68 35.92 -2.64
C SER A 134 6.38 36.69 -2.94
N LYS A 135 5.97 36.73 -4.21
CA LYS A 135 4.62 37.21 -4.54
C LYS A 135 3.59 36.19 -4.12
N VAL A 136 3.02 36.38 -2.93
CA VAL A 136 1.94 35.53 -2.45
C VAL A 136 0.68 35.80 -3.26
N VAL A 137 0.30 34.88 -4.13
CA VAL A 137 -1.03 34.88 -4.74
C VAL A 137 -2.03 34.51 -3.64
N LYS A 138 -2.79 35.49 -3.14
CA LYS A 138 -3.89 35.23 -2.20
C LYS A 138 -4.93 34.35 -2.90
N TRP A 139 -5.02 33.08 -2.46
CA TRP A 139 -6.11 32.20 -2.85
C TRP A 139 -7.41 32.79 -2.30
N GLN A 140 -8.25 33.30 -3.18
CA GLN A 140 -9.64 33.59 -2.80
C GLN A 140 -10.36 32.25 -2.58
N LYS A 141 -11.01 32.09 -1.41
CA LYS A 141 -11.85 30.95 -1.04
C LYS A 141 -13.07 30.86 -1.95
#